data_78ee6d24a96959e49c0ad747fa249035
#
_entry.id   78ee6d24a96959e49c0ad747fa249035
#
_cell.length_a   1.000
_cell.length_b   1.000
_cell.length_c   1.000
_cell.angle_alpha   90.00
_cell.angle_beta   90.00
_cell.angle_gamma   90.00
#
_symmetry.space_group_name_H-M   'P 1'
#
loop_
_entity.id
_entity.type
_entity.pdbx_description
1 polymer ?
#
loop_
_entity_poly.entity_id
_entity_poly.type
_entity_poly.pdbx_seq_one_letter_code
_entity_poly.pdbx_strand_id
1 'polypeptide(L)'
;MTVALHHVALTVTDIEASAAWYSDLFGFKELAREEHYGGNGGHAVVLGPEDWSMLVVMNAHPTNAGEAFDPVRTGLDHVGFTVPDRETLDDWVARFEEKGVTYSPVSEHDWGWSLNFRDPDDVQLQLVAFAGS
;
A
#
# COMPACT_ATOMS: atom_id res chain seq x y z
N MET A 1 26.01 13.39 2.26
CA MET A 1 24.81 13.48 1.40
C MET A 1 23.62 12.87 2.13
N THR A 2 22.50 13.54 2.05
CA THR A 2 21.28 13.11 2.73
C THR A 2 20.29 12.59 1.71
N VAL A 3 19.66 11.44 2.02
CA VAL A 3 18.57 10.91 1.20
C VAL A 3 17.34 10.70 2.07
N ALA A 4 16.17 10.73 1.44
CA ALA A 4 14.90 10.42 2.10
C ALA A 4 14.08 9.54 1.17
N LEU A 5 13.20 8.74 1.74
CA LEU A 5 12.27 7.96 0.93
C LEU A 5 11.28 8.91 0.26
N HIS A 6 11.14 8.85 -1.05
CA HIS A 6 10.22 9.68 -1.81
C HIS A 6 8.87 9.00 -2.04
N HIS A 7 8.90 7.77 -2.52
CA HIS A 7 7.69 7.02 -2.80
C HIS A 7 7.98 5.52 -2.81
N VAL A 8 6.93 4.73 -2.75
CA VAL A 8 6.97 3.30 -3.06
C VAL A 8 6.14 3.07 -4.33
N ALA A 9 6.67 2.23 -5.22
CA ALA A 9 5.99 1.88 -6.47
C ALA A 9 5.75 0.38 -6.51
N LEU A 10 4.52 -0.01 -6.78
CA LEU A 10 4.08 -1.40 -6.82
C LEU A 10 3.68 -1.76 -8.24
N THR A 11 4.18 -2.87 -8.75
CA THR A 11 3.67 -3.46 -9.97
C THR A 11 2.37 -4.20 -9.65
N VAL A 12 1.31 -3.86 -10.36
CA VAL A 12 -0.03 -4.42 -10.14
C VAL A 12 -0.54 -5.11 -11.40
N THR A 13 -1.50 -6.02 -11.24
CA THR A 13 -2.06 -6.77 -12.38
C THR A 13 -3.17 -6.00 -13.09
N ASP A 14 -3.91 -5.15 -12.37
CA ASP A 14 -4.99 -4.32 -12.91
C ASP A 14 -4.88 -2.93 -12.28
N ILE A 15 -4.30 -1.99 -13.03
CA ILE A 15 -3.95 -0.67 -12.48
C ILE A 15 -5.19 0.12 -12.07
N GLU A 16 -6.29 0.05 -12.81
CA GLU A 16 -7.49 0.79 -12.47
C GLU A 16 -8.16 0.22 -11.21
N ALA A 17 -8.23 -1.09 -11.11
CA ALA A 17 -8.79 -1.75 -9.92
C ALA A 17 -7.94 -1.48 -8.67
N SER A 18 -6.61 -1.59 -8.79
CA SER A 18 -5.72 -1.34 -7.66
C SER A 18 -5.71 0.13 -7.25
N ALA A 19 -5.68 1.06 -8.19
CA ALA A 19 -5.77 2.48 -7.89
C ALA A 19 -7.07 2.83 -7.15
N ALA A 20 -8.20 2.26 -7.60
CA ALA A 20 -9.48 2.46 -6.93
C ALA A 20 -9.50 1.88 -5.52
N TRP A 21 -8.91 0.69 -5.34
CA TRP A 21 -8.85 0.04 -4.03
C TRP A 21 -8.06 0.86 -3.01
N TYR A 22 -6.85 1.31 -3.39
CA TYR A 22 -6.01 2.13 -2.51
C TYR A 22 -6.65 3.48 -2.21
N SER A 23 -7.25 4.11 -3.22
CA SER A 23 -7.92 5.40 -3.04
C SER A 23 -9.12 5.30 -2.10
N ASP A 24 -9.93 4.25 -2.27
CA ASP A 24 -11.10 4.03 -1.42
C ASP A 24 -10.70 3.68 0.02
N LEU A 25 -9.74 2.80 0.19
CA LEU A 25 -9.34 2.33 1.52
C LEU A 25 -8.65 3.43 2.33
N PHE A 26 -7.69 4.14 1.74
CA PHE A 26 -6.86 5.12 2.45
C PHE A 26 -7.33 6.57 2.29
N GLY A 27 -8.30 6.82 1.42
CA GLY A 27 -8.72 8.19 1.11
C GLY A 27 -7.72 8.94 0.24
N PHE A 28 -6.88 8.22 -0.51
CA PHE A 28 -5.92 8.83 -1.42
C PHE A 28 -6.62 9.45 -2.63
N LYS A 29 -5.94 10.41 -3.25
CA LYS A 29 -6.33 11.00 -4.52
C LYS A 29 -5.38 10.55 -5.61
N GLU A 30 -5.85 10.51 -6.84
CA GLU A 30 -4.96 10.36 -7.98
C GLU A 30 -4.29 11.71 -8.22
N LEU A 31 -2.99 11.76 -7.97
CA LEU A 31 -2.21 13.01 -8.03
C LEU A 31 -1.56 13.22 -9.40
N ALA A 32 -1.26 12.13 -10.10
CA ALA A 32 -0.65 12.17 -11.44
C ALA A 32 -0.84 10.83 -12.13
N ARG A 33 -0.72 10.85 -13.46
CA ARG A 33 -0.83 9.65 -14.29
C ARG A 33 0.15 9.77 -15.44
N GLU A 34 0.85 8.66 -15.75
CA GLU A 34 1.77 8.57 -16.88
C GLU A 34 1.37 7.38 -17.75
N GLU A 35 1.05 7.66 -19.03
CA GLU A 35 0.53 6.63 -19.94
C GLU A 35 1.62 5.78 -20.62
N HIS A 36 2.88 6.26 -20.62
CA HIS A 36 3.99 5.59 -21.30
C HIS A 36 5.19 5.40 -20.40
N TYR A 37 4.91 4.94 -19.17
CA TYR A 37 5.96 4.72 -18.18
C TYR A 37 7.00 3.72 -18.69
N GLY A 38 8.28 4.08 -18.55
CA GLY A 38 9.40 3.22 -18.90
C GLY A 38 9.64 3.01 -20.39
N GLY A 39 8.89 3.70 -21.26
CA GLY A 39 9.09 3.63 -22.71
C GLY A 39 8.70 2.30 -23.35
N ASN A 40 8.01 1.42 -22.60
CA ASN A 40 7.64 0.07 -23.07
C ASN A 40 6.12 -0.15 -23.09
N GLY A 41 5.33 0.91 -23.08
CA GLY A 41 3.89 0.82 -23.05
C GLY A 41 3.28 0.64 -21.66
N GLY A 42 4.09 0.76 -20.61
CA GLY A 42 3.62 0.70 -19.24
C GLY A 42 2.86 1.96 -18.83
N HIS A 43 2.14 1.86 -17.71
CA HIS A 43 1.36 2.95 -17.14
C HIS A 43 1.71 3.13 -15.68
N ALA A 44 1.61 4.36 -15.18
CA ALA A 44 1.80 4.67 -13.77
C ALA A 44 0.68 5.59 -13.27
N VAL A 45 0.18 5.33 -12.06
CA VAL A 45 -0.77 6.18 -11.37
C VAL A 45 -0.18 6.51 -10.01
N VAL A 46 -0.02 7.80 -9.72
CA VAL A 46 0.51 8.28 -8.44
C VAL A 46 -0.66 8.59 -7.52
N LEU A 47 -0.69 7.95 -6.36
CA LEU A 47 -1.72 8.11 -5.35
C LEU A 47 -1.14 8.70 -4.07
N GLY A 48 -1.94 9.46 -3.35
CA GLY A 48 -1.54 9.97 -2.05
C GLY A 48 -2.51 11.02 -1.54
N PRO A 49 -2.19 11.61 -0.36
CA PRO A 49 -2.92 12.78 0.12
C PRO A 49 -2.72 13.96 -0.82
N GLU A 50 -3.69 14.89 -0.82
CA GLU A 50 -3.64 16.08 -1.70
C GLU A 50 -2.40 16.95 -1.48
N ASP A 51 -1.82 16.91 -0.29
CA ASP A 51 -0.61 17.68 0.05
C ASP A 51 0.69 17.00 -0.39
N TRP A 52 0.63 15.84 -1.04
CA TRP A 52 1.78 15.06 -1.50
C TRP A 52 2.72 14.60 -0.37
N SER A 53 2.23 14.52 0.86
CA SER A 53 3.04 14.12 2.01
C SER A 53 3.47 12.66 1.99
N MET A 54 2.79 11.83 1.20
CA MET A 54 3.10 10.41 1.04
C MET A 54 2.66 10.00 -0.36
N LEU A 55 3.48 9.20 -1.05
CA LEU A 55 3.16 8.76 -2.40
C LEU A 55 3.24 7.25 -2.51
N VAL A 56 2.18 6.66 -3.04
CA VAL A 56 2.13 5.24 -3.40
C VAL A 56 1.79 5.18 -4.88
N VAL A 57 2.64 4.55 -5.67
CA VAL A 57 2.53 4.53 -7.12
C VAL A 57 2.12 3.14 -7.59
N MET A 58 1.09 3.08 -8.42
CA MET A 58 0.69 1.84 -9.10
C MET A 58 1.33 1.82 -10.47
N ASN A 59 1.97 0.71 -10.82
CA ASN A 59 2.59 0.54 -12.14
C ASN A 59 2.03 -0.69 -12.83
N ALA A 60 1.70 -0.55 -14.09
CA ALA A 60 1.30 -1.65 -14.95
C ALA A 60 2.33 -1.85 -16.04
N HIS A 61 2.69 -3.10 -16.29
CA HIS A 61 3.64 -3.48 -17.34
C HIS A 61 2.97 -4.43 -18.32
N PRO A 62 3.10 -4.21 -19.65
CA PRO A 62 2.44 -5.08 -20.64
C PRO A 62 2.84 -6.55 -20.54
N THR A 63 4.08 -6.81 -20.05
CA THR A 63 4.61 -8.17 -19.94
C THR A 63 4.38 -8.80 -18.56
N ASN A 64 3.62 -8.16 -17.69
CA ASN A 64 3.28 -8.75 -16.39
C ASN A 64 2.49 -10.03 -16.57
N ALA A 65 2.90 -11.11 -15.89
CA ALA A 65 2.28 -12.41 -16.04
C ALA A 65 0.99 -12.59 -15.24
N GLY A 66 0.62 -11.61 -14.42
CA GLY A 66 -0.61 -11.66 -13.63
C GLY A 66 -0.52 -12.52 -12.38
N GLU A 67 0.69 -12.85 -11.92
CA GLU A 67 0.86 -13.63 -10.70
C GLU A 67 0.56 -12.81 -9.45
N ALA A 68 0.15 -13.51 -8.38
CA ALA A 68 0.01 -12.92 -7.06
C ALA A 68 1.37 -12.59 -6.47
N PHE A 69 1.42 -11.58 -5.61
CA PHE A 69 2.61 -11.22 -4.84
C PHE A 69 3.07 -12.38 -3.95
N ASP A 70 4.38 -12.56 -3.87
CA ASP A 70 5.00 -13.59 -3.03
C ASP A 70 6.13 -12.96 -2.22
N PRO A 71 5.97 -12.80 -0.88
CA PRO A 71 6.96 -12.12 -0.05
C PRO A 71 8.27 -12.88 0.12
N VAL A 72 8.32 -14.17 -0.20
CA VAL A 72 9.57 -14.93 -0.07
C VAL A 72 10.53 -14.68 -1.22
N ARG A 73 10.08 -14.01 -2.27
CA ARG A 73 10.96 -13.61 -3.38
C ARG A 73 11.81 -12.42 -2.99
N THR A 74 13.06 -12.40 -3.47
CA THR A 74 13.97 -11.29 -3.20
C THR A 74 13.39 -9.98 -3.75
N GLY A 75 13.32 -8.96 -2.89
CA GLY A 75 12.77 -7.66 -3.22
C GLY A 75 11.87 -7.15 -2.11
N LEU A 76 10.67 -6.73 -2.46
CA LEU A 76 9.71 -6.23 -1.48
C LEU A 76 9.18 -7.37 -0.62
N ASP A 77 9.17 -7.18 0.71
CA ASP A 77 8.48 -8.07 1.65
C ASP A 77 7.09 -7.50 1.99
N HIS A 78 7.05 -6.24 2.39
CA HIS A 78 5.80 -5.54 2.72
C HIS A 78 6.00 -4.04 2.70
N VAL A 79 4.89 -3.30 2.74
CA VAL A 79 4.89 -1.85 2.90
C VAL A 79 4.19 -1.52 4.21
N GLY A 80 4.86 -0.74 5.07
CA GLY A 80 4.32 -0.33 6.36
C GLY A 80 3.92 1.14 6.37
N PHE A 81 2.76 1.40 6.96
CA PHE A 81 2.24 2.75 7.21
C PHE A 81 2.09 2.94 8.71
N THR A 82 2.27 4.14 9.20
CA THR A 82 2.11 4.44 10.62
C THR A 82 0.73 5.02 10.90
N VAL A 83 0.18 4.67 12.06
CA VAL A 83 -1.03 5.29 12.61
C VAL A 83 -0.71 5.85 13.99
N PRO A 84 -1.51 6.80 14.51
CA PRO A 84 -1.15 7.50 15.74
C PRO A 84 -1.08 6.63 16.99
N ASP A 85 -1.96 5.65 17.13
CA ASP A 85 -2.07 4.90 18.38
C ASP A 85 -2.74 3.52 18.18
N ARG A 86 -2.76 2.74 19.27
CA ARG A 86 -3.35 1.39 19.28
C ARG A 86 -4.84 1.40 18.93
N GLU A 87 -5.57 2.37 19.47
CA GLU A 87 -7.03 2.46 19.25
C GLU A 87 -7.37 2.63 17.78
N THR A 88 -6.55 3.39 17.04
CA THR A 88 -6.74 3.60 15.59
C THR A 88 -6.68 2.27 14.83
N LEU A 89 -5.89 1.29 15.30
CA LEU A 89 -5.86 -0.03 14.65
C LEU A 89 -7.20 -0.74 14.75
N ASP A 90 -7.93 -0.57 15.84
CA ASP A 90 -9.27 -1.16 15.98
C ASP A 90 -10.25 -0.53 14.96
N ASP A 91 -10.14 0.76 14.74
CA ASP A 91 -10.94 1.44 13.73
C ASP A 91 -10.64 0.91 12.33
N TRP A 92 -9.37 0.62 12.04
CA TRP A 92 -8.98 0.03 10.77
C TRP A 92 -9.50 -1.40 10.61
N VAL A 93 -9.49 -2.20 11.68
CA VAL A 93 -10.07 -3.55 11.64
C VAL A 93 -11.55 -3.47 11.24
N ALA A 94 -12.31 -2.55 11.85
CA ALA A 94 -13.71 -2.35 11.51
C ALA A 94 -13.89 -1.96 10.03
N ARG A 95 -13.02 -1.09 9.52
CA ARG A 95 -13.02 -0.68 8.12
C ARG A 95 -12.71 -1.85 7.19
N PHE A 96 -11.73 -2.69 7.55
CA PHE A 96 -11.39 -3.88 6.77
C PHE A 96 -12.57 -4.85 6.70
N GLU A 97 -13.25 -5.08 7.81
CA GLU A 97 -14.45 -5.92 7.84
C GLU A 97 -15.53 -5.38 6.90
N GLU A 98 -15.79 -4.08 6.99
CA GLU A 98 -16.80 -3.42 6.16
C GLU A 98 -16.48 -3.53 4.66
N LYS A 99 -15.19 -3.41 4.30
CA LYS A 99 -14.76 -3.39 2.89
C LYS A 99 -14.32 -4.77 2.37
N GLY A 100 -14.36 -5.79 3.19
CA GLY A 100 -13.98 -7.14 2.76
C GLY A 100 -12.47 -7.31 2.50
N VAL A 101 -11.64 -6.55 3.21
CA VAL A 101 -10.18 -6.63 3.10
C VAL A 101 -9.68 -7.84 3.89
N THR A 102 -8.77 -8.61 3.30
CA THR A 102 -8.10 -9.73 3.99
C THR A 102 -7.09 -9.18 4.99
N TYR A 103 -7.19 -9.58 6.25
CA TYR A 103 -6.28 -9.10 7.29
C TYR A 103 -6.07 -10.18 8.36
N SER A 104 -5.00 -10.00 9.17
CA SER A 104 -4.71 -10.83 10.34
C SER A 104 -4.99 -10.04 11.61
N PRO A 105 -5.27 -10.72 12.75
CA PRO A 105 -5.48 -10.00 14.01
C PRO A 105 -4.31 -9.10 14.39
N VAL A 106 -4.60 -8.03 15.13
CA VAL A 106 -3.56 -7.13 15.63
C VAL A 106 -2.54 -7.92 16.46
N SER A 107 -1.25 -7.72 16.16
CA SER A 107 -0.14 -8.33 16.89
C SER A 107 0.50 -7.34 17.85
N GLU A 108 0.85 -7.80 19.04
CA GLU A 108 1.55 -7.00 20.03
C GLU A 108 3.06 -7.31 19.99
N HIS A 109 3.86 -6.28 20.08
CA HIS A 109 5.33 -6.34 20.09
C HIS A 109 5.86 -5.48 21.23
N ASP A 110 7.15 -5.63 21.56
CA ASP A 110 7.78 -4.80 22.58
C ASP A 110 7.72 -3.31 22.22
N TRP A 111 7.79 -2.97 20.93
CA TRP A 111 7.80 -1.59 20.44
C TRP A 111 6.40 -1.01 20.17
N GLY A 112 5.36 -1.84 20.15
CA GLY A 112 4.00 -1.38 19.82
C GLY A 112 3.16 -2.48 19.21
N TRP A 113 2.38 -2.15 18.19
CA TRP A 113 1.43 -3.07 17.57
C TRP A 113 1.48 -2.98 16.06
N SER A 114 1.11 -4.08 15.40
CA SER A 114 0.98 -4.11 13.96
C SER A 114 -0.31 -4.79 13.52
N LEU A 115 -0.81 -4.38 12.36
CA LEU A 115 -1.99 -4.94 11.72
C LEU A 115 -1.63 -5.22 10.27
N ASN A 116 -1.60 -6.51 9.90
CA ASN A 116 -1.20 -6.92 8.55
C ASN A 116 -2.45 -7.17 7.69
N PHE A 117 -2.39 -6.76 6.43
CA PHE A 117 -3.49 -6.93 5.49
C PHE A 117 -2.94 -7.07 4.07
N ARG A 118 -3.83 -7.36 3.11
CA ARG A 118 -3.43 -7.66 1.73
C ARG A 118 -4.18 -6.78 0.75
N ASP A 119 -3.49 -6.38 -0.31
CA ASP A 119 -4.12 -5.65 -1.42
C ASP A 119 -4.71 -6.63 -2.47
N PRO A 120 -5.29 -6.14 -3.59
CA PRO A 120 -5.89 -7.03 -4.59
C PRO A 120 -4.93 -8.02 -5.24
N ASP A 121 -3.64 -7.71 -5.30
CA ASP A 121 -2.61 -8.60 -5.84
C ASP A 121 -1.89 -9.40 -4.75
N ASP A 122 -2.45 -9.41 -3.55
CA ASP A 122 -1.92 -10.11 -2.38
C ASP A 122 -0.62 -9.49 -1.84
N VAL A 123 -0.33 -8.25 -2.19
CA VAL A 123 0.82 -7.51 -1.62
C VAL A 123 0.62 -7.36 -0.13
N GLN A 124 1.65 -7.66 0.65
CA GLN A 124 1.63 -7.50 2.10
C GLN A 124 1.71 -6.04 2.48
N LEU A 125 0.71 -5.57 3.24
CA LEU A 125 0.64 -4.24 3.79
C LEU A 125 0.55 -4.32 5.30
N GLN A 126 1.00 -3.27 5.99
CA GLN A 126 1.02 -3.25 7.44
C GLN A 126 0.72 -1.85 7.94
N LEU A 127 -0.09 -1.78 9.00
CA LEU A 127 -0.25 -0.57 9.81
C LEU A 127 0.48 -0.79 11.13
N VAL A 128 1.23 0.21 11.58
CA VAL A 128 1.97 0.14 12.84
C VAL A 128 1.61 1.30 13.76
N ALA A 129 1.51 1.00 15.05
CA ALA A 129 1.34 1.99 16.11
C ALA A 129 2.42 1.75 17.15
N PHE A 130 3.17 2.79 17.50
CA PHE A 130 4.24 2.66 18.49
C PHE A 130 3.70 2.85 19.91
N ALA A 131 4.22 2.06 20.85
CA ALA A 131 3.90 2.23 22.26
C ALA A 131 4.40 3.60 22.75
N GLY A 132 3.57 4.26 23.56
CA GLY A 132 3.91 5.59 24.08
C GLY A 132 3.64 6.75 23.13
N SER A 133 2.98 6.47 22.01
CA SER A 133 2.60 7.52 21.03
C SER A 133 1.28 8.19 21.41
#